data_57eb502d613c30cc8e1955c58a6f77ac
#
_entry.id   57eb502d613c30cc8e1955c58a6f77ac
#
_cell.length_a   1.000
_cell.length_b   1.000
_cell.length_c   1.000
_cell.angle_alpha   90.00
_cell.angle_beta   90.00
_cell.angle_gamma   90.00
#
_symmetry.space_group_name_H-M   'P 1'
#
loop_
_entity.id
_entity.type
_entity.pdbx_description
1 polymer ?
#
loop_
_entity_poly.entity_id
_entity_poly.type
_entity_poly.pdbx_seq_one_letter_code
_entity_poly.pdbx_strand_id
1 'polypeptide(L)'
;MKKENAALPAAEAGVPPRPDWRAYGCILAGAALWGMIGLFNRNLLNGGFSPYSIVVVRNFGGLLALLLIFAVRDRRVFRVEKRHLKYFFGTGVVSVLLFTICYFSCQKICSLAVASILLYTAPSIVVLLSALLWREPVTGKKLGALGLTLVGCACVTGLFSGDLTVSVQGILLGLGAGFFYALYSIFGRYALQAGYGSMAVTVWTFVFAGAGSLFFIRPAELALLGRPSMALLSLGLVVISTVAPYLLYTAGLSRVESGKASIMASLEPVVASLIGVLVFGEPISLLTGAGILCVLAGVWILK
;
A
#
# COMPACT_ATOMS: atom_id res chain seq x y z
N MET A 1 -28.63 -19.27 -17.81
CA MET A 1 -27.88 -19.41 -16.54
C MET A 1 -27.92 -18.07 -15.82
N LYS A 2 -28.69 -17.98 -14.71
CA LYS A 2 -28.87 -16.77 -13.89
C LYS A 2 -27.54 -16.36 -13.27
N LYS A 3 -27.12 -15.12 -13.52
CA LYS A 3 -26.04 -14.47 -12.78
C LYS A 3 -26.55 -14.22 -11.35
N GLU A 4 -26.08 -14.99 -10.41
CA GLU A 4 -26.22 -14.68 -9.00
C GLU A 4 -25.34 -13.43 -8.74
N ASN A 5 -26.03 -12.29 -8.65
CA ASN A 5 -25.44 -11.05 -8.15
C ASN A 5 -25.03 -11.31 -6.70
N ALA A 6 -23.74 -11.51 -6.45
CA ALA A 6 -23.17 -11.41 -5.11
C ALA A 6 -23.17 -9.93 -4.70
N ALA A 7 -24.38 -9.37 -4.48
CA ALA A 7 -24.53 -8.19 -3.65
C ALA A 7 -24.05 -8.60 -2.25
N LEU A 8 -23.21 -7.77 -1.61
CA LEU A 8 -22.95 -7.89 -0.18
C LEU A 8 -24.29 -8.10 0.52
N PRO A 9 -24.48 -9.11 1.38
CA PRO A 9 -25.73 -9.36 2.03
C PRO A 9 -26.23 -8.07 2.67
N ALA A 10 -27.45 -7.68 2.34
CA ALA A 10 -28.14 -6.59 2.98
C ALA A 10 -28.11 -6.87 4.49
N ALA A 11 -27.60 -5.90 5.26
CA ALA A 11 -27.53 -6.00 6.71
C ALA A 11 -28.92 -6.32 7.24
N GLU A 12 -29.13 -7.51 7.76
CA GLU A 12 -30.27 -7.83 8.61
C GLU A 12 -30.21 -6.84 9.78
N ALA A 13 -31.25 -6.04 9.91
CA ALA A 13 -31.34 -5.00 10.91
C ALA A 13 -31.23 -5.62 12.30
N GLY A 14 -30.10 -5.38 12.99
CA GLY A 14 -29.96 -5.64 14.42
C GLY A 14 -28.75 -6.43 14.90
N VAL A 15 -28.04 -7.18 14.05
CA VAL A 15 -26.84 -7.91 14.48
C VAL A 15 -25.61 -7.31 13.78
N PRO A 16 -24.61 -6.75 14.51
CA PRO A 16 -23.39 -6.30 13.89
C PRO A 16 -22.74 -7.49 13.16
N PRO A 17 -22.35 -7.32 11.88
CA PRO A 17 -21.73 -8.41 11.13
C PRO A 17 -20.50 -8.90 11.90
N ARG A 18 -20.40 -10.23 12.08
CA ARG A 18 -19.25 -10.85 12.77
C ARG A 18 -17.97 -10.44 12.06
N PRO A 19 -16.90 -10.05 12.81
CA PRO A 19 -15.64 -9.67 12.20
C PRO A 19 -15.10 -10.79 11.30
N ASP A 20 -14.79 -10.50 10.04
CA ASP A 20 -14.11 -11.46 9.18
C ASP A 20 -12.60 -11.46 9.51
N TRP A 21 -12.22 -12.28 10.50
CA TRP A 21 -10.85 -12.39 11.00
C TRP A 21 -9.85 -12.79 9.90
N ARG A 22 -10.30 -13.53 8.90
CA ARG A 22 -9.45 -13.90 7.76
C ARG A 22 -9.13 -12.68 6.90
N ALA A 23 -10.14 -11.85 6.63
CA ALA A 23 -9.94 -10.62 5.87
C ALA A 23 -9.05 -9.62 6.64
N TYR A 24 -9.26 -9.47 7.96
CA TYR A 24 -8.40 -8.65 8.82
C TYR A 24 -6.97 -9.18 8.83
N GLY A 25 -6.78 -10.49 8.99
CA GLY A 25 -5.46 -11.13 8.92
C GLY A 25 -4.75 -10.88 7.59
N CYS A 26 -5.47 -10.94 6.46
CA CYS A 26 -4.92 -10.62 5.15
C CYS A 26 -4.44 -9.15 5.06
N ILE A 27 -5.23 -8.18 5.56
CA ILE A 27 -4.84 -6.76 5.54
C ILE A 27 -3.60 -6.53 6.40
N LEU A 28 -3.60 -7.05 7.63
CA LEU A 28 -2.48 -6.88 8.57
C LEU A 28 -1.20 -7.55 8.06
N ALA A 29 -1.30 -8.76 7.50
CA ALA A 29 -0.16 -9.44 6.89
C ALA A 29 0.37 -8.67 5.68
N GLY A 30 -0.52 -8.15 4.83
CA GLY A 30 -0.14 -7.28 3.72
C GLY A 30 0.59 -6.02 4.19
N ALA A 31 0.08 -5.34 5.21
CA ALA A 31 0.70 -4.17 5.81
C ALA A 31 2.08 -4.48 6.41
N ALA A 32 2.21 -5.61 7.11
CA ALA A 32 3.49 -6.06 7.66
C ALA A 32 4.53 -6.30 6.55
N LEU A 33 4.13 -6.95 5.46
CA LEU A 33 5.02 -7.18 4.31
C LEU A 33 5.39 -5.88 3.59
N TRP A 34 4.50 -4.88 3.53
CA TRP A 34 4.87 -3.54 3.05
C TRP A 34 5.88 -2.86 3.97
N GLY A 35 5.76 -3.02 5.29
CA GLY A 35 6.76 -2.52 6.23
C GLY A 35 8.17 -3.05 5.99
N MET A 36 8.31 -4.22 5.34
CA MET A 36 9.61 -4.77 4.97
C MET A 36 10.25 -4.10 3.74
N ILE A 37 9.53 -3.23 3.01
CA ILE A 37 10.06 -2.56 1.81
C ILE A 37 11.39 -1.86 2.10
N GLY A 38 11.51 -1.20 3.25
CA GLY A 38 12.71 -0.49 3.66
C GLY A 38 13.96 -1.37 3.71
N LEU A 39 13.82 -2.63 4.11
CA LEU A 39 14.91 -3.61 4.12
C LEU A 39 15.52 -3.81 2.72
N PHE A 40 14.67 -4.04 1.73
CA PHE A 40 15.11 -4.26 0.36
C PHE A 40 15.60 -2.98 -0.28
N ASN A 41 14.85 -1.87 -0.15
CA ASN A 41 15.19 -0.58 -0.75
C ASN A 41 16.55 -0.09 -0.29
N ARG A 42 16.84 -0.10 1.02
CA ARG A 42 18.12 0.37 1.57
C ARG A 42 19.30 -0.41 1.00
N ASN A 43 19.17 -1.75 0.93
CA ASN A 43 20.23 -2.60 0.39
C ASN A 43 20.42 -2.42 -1.13
N LEU A 44 19.33 -2.26 -1.90
CA LEU A 44 19.41 -2.01 -3.34
C LEU A 44 20.02 -0.63 -3.65
N LEU A 45 19.64 0.42 -2.89
CA LEU A 45 20.24 1.75 -3.01
C LEU A 45 21.76 1.70 -2.73
N ASN A 46 22.17 1.02 -1.67
CA ASN A 46 23.59 0.80 -1.35
C ASN A 46 24.31 -0.01 -2.42
N GLY A 47 23.58 -0.89 -3.14
CA GLY A 47 24.11 -1.67 -4.26
C GLY A 47 24.26 -0.90 -5.58
N GLY A 48 23.80 0.37 -5.61
CA GLY A 48 23.94 1.27 -6.77
C GLY A 48 22.67 1.48 -7.59
N PHE A 49 21.51 0.94 -7.17
CA PHE A 49 20.24 1.25 -7.80
C PHE A 49 19.77 2.65 -7.43
N SER A 50 19.21 3.37 -8.39
CA SER A 50 18.44 4.59 -8.09
C SER A 50 17.01 4.22 -7.61
N PRO A 51 16.31 5.14 -6.91
CA PRO A 51 14.91 4.95 -6.54
C PRO A 51 14.02 4.62 -7.74
N TYR A 52 14.28 5.21 -8.90
CA TYR A 52 13.49 4.97 -10.13
C TYR A 52 13.67 3.54 -10.65
N SER A 53 14.90 3.04 -10.67
CA SER A 53 15.17 1.65 -11.07
C SER A 53 14.57 0.63 -10.09
N ILE A 54 14.53 0.96 -8.79
CA ILE A 54 13.83 0.13 -7.80
C ILE A 54 12.32 0.08 -8.10
N VAL A 55 11.71 1.20 -8.53
CA VAL A 55 10.30 1.22 -8.96
C VAL A 55 10.08 0.33 -10.17
N VAL A 56 10.98 0.37 -11.15
CA VAL A 56 10.91 -0.52 -12.34
C VAL A 56 11.01 -1.98 -11.90
N VAL A 57 12.01 -2.33 -11.11
CA VAL A 57 12.19 -3.70 -10.58
C VAL A 57 10.94 -4.15 -9.84
N ARG A 58 10.39 -3.31 -8.96
CA ARG A 58 9.20 -3.61 -8.17
C ARG A 58 7.96 -3.83 -9.04
N ASN A 59 7.65 -2.88 -9.91
CA ASN A 59 6.38 -2.88 -10.67
C ASN A 59 6.45 -3.83 -11.86
N PHE A 60 7.51 -3.78 -12.66
CA PHE A 60 7.68 -4.64 -13.81
C PHE A 60 8.02 -6.08 -13.39
N GLY A 61 8.87 -6.25 -12.38
CA GLY A 61 9.13 -7.55 -11.77
C GLY A 61 7.85 -8.16 -11.17
N GLY A 62 7.02 -7.35 -10.49
CA GLY A 62 5.70 -7.75 -10.00
C GLY A 62 4.77 -8.20 -11.11
N LEU A 63 4.74 -7.46 -12.23
CA LEU A 63 3.99 -7.86 -13.44
C LEU A 63 4.46 -9.22 -13.93
N LEU A 64 5.77 -9.42 -14.15
CA LEU A 64 6.30 -10.67 -14.65
C LEU A 64 5.99 -11.85 -13.71
N ALA A 65 6.17 -11.68 -12.41
CA ALA A 65 5.85 -12.70 -11.41
C ALA A 65 4.36 -13.08 -11.45
N LEU A 66 3.45 -12.10 -11.50
CA LEU A 66 2.02 -12.36 -11.57
C LEU A 66 1.60 -13.02 -12.89
N LEU A 67 2.20 -12.60 -14.02
CA LEU A 67 1.95 -13.24 -15.31
C LEU A 67 2.37 -14.70 -15.28
N LEU A 68 3.56 -15.03 -14.76
CA LEU A 68 4.05 -16.40 -14.64
C LEU A 68 3.16 -17.25 -13.74
N ILE A 69 2.79 -16.74 -12.56
CA ILE A 69 1.94 -17.48 -11.61
C ILE A 69 0.56 -17.77 -12.21
N PHE A 70 -0.11 -16.76 -12.76
CA PHE A 70 -1.50 -16.88 -13.18
C PHE A 70 -1.68 -17.40 -14.62
N ALA A 71 -0.65 -17.32 -15.47
CA ALA A 71 -0.67 -17.99 -16.78
C ALA A 71 -0.81 -19.51 -16.63
N VAL A 72 -0.25 -20.06 -15.54
CA VAL A 72 -0.31 -21.51 -15.24
C VAL A 72 -1.51 -21.83 -14.34
N ARG A 73 -1.75 -21.02 -13.29
CA ARG A 73 -2.71 -21.36 -12.22
C ARG A 73 -4.17 -21.06 -12.58
N ASP A 74 -4.45 -19.87 -13.12
CA ASP A 74 -5.81 -19.45 -13.48
C ASP A 74 -5.78 -18.33 -14.52
N ARG A 75 -5.98 -18.68 -15.77
CA ARG A 75 -6.02 -17.70 -16.88
C ARG A 75 -7.27 -16.82 -16.89
N ARG A 76 -8.27 -17.11 -16.06
CA ARG A 76 -9.52 -16.31 -16.00
C ARG A 76 -9.26 -14.92 -15.46
N VAL A 77 -8.20 -14.73 -14.66
CA VAL A 77 -7.80 -13.41 -14.13
C VAL A 77 -7.46 -12.39 -15.22
N PHE A 78 -7.09 -12.85 -16.41
CA PHE A 78 -6.79 -11.99 -17.56
C PHE A 78 -8.03 -11.53 -18.34
N ARG A 79 -9.20 -12.05 -18.04
CA ARG A 79 -10.44 -11.68 -18.73
C ARG A 79 -11.03 -10.44 -18.10
N VAL A 80 -10.90 -9.31 -18.80
CA VAL A 80 -11.42 -8.01 -18.38
C VAL A 80 -12.16 -7.34 -19.52
N GLU A 81 -13.32 -6.76 -19.21
CA GLU A 81 -14.09 -5.98 -20.16
C GLU A 81 -13.43 -4.61 -20.40
N LYS A 82 -13.36 -4.16 -21.65
CA LYS A 82 -12.70 -2.89 -22.03
C LYS A 82 -13.24 -1.69 -21.23
N ARG A 83 -14.57 -1.67 -20.94
CA ARG A 83 -15.21 -0.58 -20.17
C ARG A 83 -14.70 -0.46 -18.73
N HIS A 84 -14.13 -1.54 -18.16
CA HIS A 84 -13.62 -1.59 -16.78
C HIS A 84 -12.11 -1.35 -16.68
N LEU A 85 -11.39 -1.22 -17.80
CA LEU A 85 -9.95 -0.93 -17.81
C LEU A 85 -9.62 0.35 -17.05
N LYS A 86 -10.55 1.31 -16.99
CA LYS A 86 -10.40 2.55 -16.22
C LYS A 86 -10.12 2.32 -14.72
N TYR A 87 -10.68 1.26 -14.12
CA TYR A 87 -10.44 0.93 -12.72
C TYR A 87 -9.01 0.44 -12.50
N PHE A 88 -8.50 -0.36 -13.42
CA PHE A 88 -7.16 -0.91 -13.36
C PHE A 88 -6.09 0.12 -13.76
N PHE A 89 -6.39 1.01 -14.70
CA PHE A 89 -5.58 2.19 -14.96
C PHE A 89 -5.53 3.08 -13.69
N GLY A 90 -6.67 3.24 -13.01
CA GLY A 90 -6.78 3.95 -11.74
C GLY A 90 -5.90 3.32 -10.66
N THR A 91 -5.93 2.00 -10.47
CA THR A 91 -5.08 1.34 -9.46
C THR A 91 -3.60 1.33 -9.86
N GLY A 92 -3.27 1.09 -11.12
CA GLY A 92 -1.88 0.92 -11.59
C GLY A 92 -1.17 2.25 -11.83
N VAL A 93 -1.73 3.10 -12.72
CA VAL A 93 -1.07 4.37 -13.10
C VAL A 93 -1.39 5.46 -12.09
N VAL A 94 -2.70 5.75 -11.90
CA VAL A 94 -3.09 6.90 -11.07
C VAL A 94 -2.72 6.67 -9.60
N SER A 95 -2.90 5.46 -9.09
CA SER A 95 -2.47 5.15 -7.73
C SER A 95 -0.98 4.78 -7.68
N VAL A 96 -0.61 3.54 -8.00
CA VAL A 96 0.73 3.01 -7.71
C VAL A 96 1.85 3.85 -8.32
N LEU A 97 1.73 4.28 -9.58
CA LEU A 97 2.80 5.00 -10.25
C LEU A 97 2.88 6.46 -9.82
N LEU A 98 1.76 7.23 -9.85
CA LEU A 98 1.79 8.64 -9.47
C LEU A 98 2.10 8.83 -7.98
N PHE A 99 1.58 7.96 -7.10
CA PHE A 99 1.98 7.95 -5.70
C PHE A 99 3.50 7.87 -5.56
N THR A 100 4.13 6.93 -6.27
CA THR A 100 5.57 6.70 -6.17
C THR A 100 6.37 7.90 -6.66
N ILE A 101 5.94 8.52 -7.77
CA ILE A 101 6.57 9.74 -8.33
C ILE A 101 6.47 10.89 -7.31
N CYS A 102 5.29 11.15 -6.77
CA CYS A 102 5.07 12.21 -5.79
C CYS A 102 5.88 11.97 -4.52
N TYR A 103 5.90 10.73 -4.01
CA TYR A 103 6.62 10.38 -2.80
C TYR A 103 8.13 10.57 -2.93
N PHE A 104 8.73 10.05 -3.99
CA PHE A 104 10.17 10.23 -4.23
C PHE A 104 10.55 11.68 -4.54
N SER A 105 9.67 12.43 -5.22
CA SER A 105 9.89 13.85 -5.45
C SER A 105 9.82 14.65 -4.14
N CYS A 106 8.90 14.30 -3.25
CA CYS A 106 8.83 14.88 -1.91
C CYS A 106 10.10 14.60 -1.10
N GLN A 107 10.61 13.35 -1.10
CA GLN A 107 11.82 12.96 -0.39
C GLN A 107 13.09 13.68 -0.87
N LYS A 108 13.11 14.25 -2.08
CA LYS A 108 14.25 15.03 -2.57
C LYS A 108 14.34 16.42 -1.96
N ILE A 109 13.22 16.97 -1.49
CA ILE A 109 13.10 18.38 -1.06
C ILE A 109 12.57 18.52 0.37
N CYS A 110 12.17 17.42 1.00
CA CYS A 110 11.77 17.35 2.40
C CYS A 110 12.47 16.19 3.10
N SER A 111 12.50 16.22 4.43
CA SER A 111 12.98 15.09 5.22
C SER A 111 12.10 13.85 4.99
N LEU A 112 12.68 12.66 5.18
CA LEU A 112 11.96 11.38 5.07
C LEU A 112 10.78 11.32 6.03
N ALA A 113 10.94 11.87 7.23
CA ALA A 113 9.88 11.95 8.24
C ALA A 113 8.67 12.73 7.71
N VAL A 114 8.90 13.91 7.12
CA VAL A 114 7.84 14.74 6.54
C VAL A 114 7.17 14.03 5.35
N ALA A 115 7.94 13.45 4.44
CA ALA A 115 7.38 12.70 3.32
C ALA A 115 6.50 11.53 3.79
N SER A 116 6.94 10.80 4.83
CA SER A 116 6.22 9.65 5.36
C SER A 116 4.93 10.05 6.07
N ILE A 117 4.94 11.09 6.92
CA ILE A 117 3.71 11.49 7.62
C ILE A 117 2.66 12.06 6.65
N LEU A 118 3.10 12.77 5.61
CA LEU A 118 2.19 13.24 4.56
C LEU A 118 1.59 12.06 3.78
N LEU A 119 2.36 11.01 3.50
CA LEU A 119 1.84 9.77 2.91
C LEU A 119 0.79 9.12 3.83
N TYR A 120 1.03 9.07 5.15
CA TYR A 120 0.09 8.46 6.11
C TYR A 120 -1.17 9.30 6.39
N THR A 121 -1.38 10.40 5.69
CA THR A 121 -2.71 11.02 5.58
C THR A 121 -3.68 10.20 4.71
N ALA A 122 -3.19 9.24 3.95
CA ALA A 122 -3.99 8.39 3.06
C ALA A 122 -5.19 7.70 3.74
N PRO A 123 -5.09 7.12 4.95
CA PRO A 123 -6.26 6.55 5.63
C PRO A 123 -7.38 7.56 5.86
N SER A 124 -7.06 8.82 6.18
CA SER A 124 -8.05 9.89 6.32
C SER A 124 -8.77 10.15 4.99
N ILE A 125 -8.01 10.18 3.90
CA ILE A 125 -8.55 10.38 2.55
C ILE A 125 -9.44 9.20 2.13
N VAL A 126 -9.03 7.96 2.43
CA VAL A 126 -9.85 6.78 2.14
C VAL A 126 -11.16 6.82 2.95
N VAL A 127 -11.11 7.14 4.25
CA VAL A 127 -12.30 7.26 5.09
C VAL A 127 -13.25 8.32 4.53
N LEU A 128 -12.74 9.49 4.15
CA LEU A 128 -13.53 10.56 3.58
C LEU A 128 -14.14 10.14 2.23
N LEU A 129 -13.33 9.64 1.30
CA LEU A 129 -13.80 9.24 -0.02
C LEU A 129 -14.79 8.07 0.05
N SER A 130 -14.56 7.08 0.92
CA SER A 130 -15.48 5.95 1.07
C SER A 130 -16.81 6.37 1.69
N ALA A 131 -16.80 7.33 2.62
CA ALA A 131 -18.03 7.93 3.15
C ALA A 131 -18.82 8.67 2.06
N LEU A 132 -18.14 9.44 1.21
CA LEU A 132 -18.77 10.17 0.12
C LEU A 132 -19.28 9.27 -1.00
N LEU A 133 -18.52 8.26 -1.40
CA LEU A 133 -18.81 7.44 -2.59
C LEU A 133 -19.76 6.27 -2.27
N TRP A 134 -19.64 5.65 -1.11
CA TRP A 134 -20.42 4.46 -0.72
C TRP A 134 -21.23 4.66 0.55
N ARG A 135 -21.25 5.86 1.12
CA ARG A 135 -21.94 6.17 2.39
C ARG A 135 -21.49 5.27 3.52
N GLU A 136 -20.20 4.86 3.51
CA GLU A 136 -19.63 4.12 4.62
C GLU A 136 -19.75 4.94 5.91
N PRO A 137 -20.26 4.36 7.03
CA PRO A 137 -20.47 5.12 8.25
C PRO A 137 -19.13 5.58 8.84
N VAL A 138 -19.03 6.87 9.16
CA VAL A 138 -17.91 7.45 9.91
C VAL A 138 -18.26 7.38 11.40
N THR A 139 -17.94 6.25 12.03
CA THR A 139 -18.23 6.00 13.44
C THR A 139 -17.18 6.64 14.35
N GLY A 140 -17.54 6.91 15.62
CA GLY A 140 -16.58 7.38 16.62
C GLY A 140 -15.39 6.43 16.81
N LYS A 141 -15.61 5.11 16.73
CA LYS A 141 -14.53 4.12 16.74
C LYS A 141 -13.56 4.31 15.56
N LYS A 142 -14.08 4.54 14.35
CA LYS A 142 -13.28 4.76 13.14
C LYS A 142 -12.47 6.06 13.25
N LEU A 143 -13.06 7.14 13.78
CA LEU A 143 -12.37 8.40 14.02
C LEU A 143 -11.30 8.28 15.12
N GLY A 144 -11.60 7.61 16.23
CA GLY A 144 -10.62 7.36 17.29
C GLY A 144 -9.45 6.52 16.82
N ALA A 145 -9.70 5.46 16.06
CA ALA A 145 -8.67 4.63 15.45
C ALA A 145 -7.81 5.43 14.47
N LEU A 146 -8.44 6.25 13.62
CA LEU A 146 -7.74 7.13 12.68
C LEU A 146 -6.83 8.13 13.39
N GLY A 147 -7.33 8.80 14.45
CA GLY A 147 -6.54 9.72 15.25
C GLY A 147 -5.34 9.05 15.90
N LEU A 148 -5.53 7.88 16.53
CA LEU A 148 -4.46 7.11 17.15
C LEU A 148 -3.40 6.65 16.12
N THR A 149 -3.83 6.16 14.96
CA THR A 149 -2.87 5.74 13.92
C THR A 149 -2.11 6.92 13.32
N LEU A 150 -2.73 8.08 13.11
CA LEU A 150 -2.05 9.27 12.63
C LEU A 150 -1.00 9.78 13.63
N VAL A 151 -1.37 9.91 14.91
CA VAL A 151 -0.42 10.30 15.97
C VAL A 151 0.69 9.26 16.08
N GLY A 152 0.35 7.97 16.09
CA GLY A 152 1.32 6.90 16.15
C GLY A 152 2.29 6.90 14.97
N CYS A 153 1.80 7.09 13.74
CA CYS A 153 2.65 7.23 12.57
C CYS A 153 3.58 8.44 12.67
N ALA A 154 3.09 9.60 13.16
CA ALA A 154 3.92 10.78 13.36
C ALA A 154 5.08 10.53 14.35
N CYS A 155 4.80 9.80 15.45
CA CYS A 155 5.83 9.42 16.43
C CYS A 155 6.84 8.41 15.85
N VAL A 156 6.36 7.39 15.14
CA VAL A 156 7.21 6.32 14.57
C VAL A 156 8.09 6.82 13.44
N THR A 157 7.59 7.74 12.61
CA THR A 157 8.36 8.30 11.47
C THR A 157 9.40 9.33 11.88
N GLY A 158 9.48 9.68 13.18
CA GLY A 158 10.46 10.64 13.67
C GLY A 158 10.10 12.11 13.41
N LEU A 159 8.81 12.43 13.22
CA LEU A 159 8.36 13.81 12.98
C LEU A 159 8.77 14.77 14.12
N PHE A 160 8.90 14.25 15.33
CA PHE A 160 9.25 15.03 16.53
C PHE A 160 10.73 14.89 16.95
N SER A 161 11.58 14.19 16.17
CA SER A 161 12.92 13.74 16.60
C SER A 161 14.09 14.49 15.96
N GLY A 162 13.86 15.51 15.12
CA GLY A 162 14.98 16.15 14.44
C GLY A 162 14.62 17.38 13.61
N ASP A 163 15.63 17.93 12.94
CA ASP A 163 15.48 19.04 12.01
C ASP A 163 14.61 18.66 10.82
N LEU A 164 13.46 19.29 10.73
CA LEU A 164 12.51 19.05 9.66
C LEU A 164 12.78 19.98 8.50
N THR A 165 13.26 19.44 7.40
CA THR A 165 13.30 20.17 6.13
C THR A 165 11.91 20.13 5.49
N VAL A 166 11.28 21.29 5.39
CA VAL A 166 9.92 21.43 4.86
C VAL A 166 9.88 22.51 3.79
N SER A 167 9.22 22.26 2.67
CA SER A 167 8.92 23.24 1.64
C SER A 167 7.47 23.13 1.21
N VAL A 168 6.87 24.24 0.74
CA VAL A 168 5.49 24.23 0.23
C VAL A 168 5.31 23.21 -0.89
N GLN A 169 6.27 23.18 -1.84
CA GLN A 169 6.26 22.20 -2.92
C GLN A 169 6.33 20.75 -2.38
N GLY A 170 7.14 20.52 -1.34
CA GLY A 170 7.23 19.21 -0.70
C GLY A 170 5.93 18.80 0.00
N ILE A 171 5.24 19.72 0.67
CA ILE A 171 3.93 19.45 1.26
C ILE A 171 2.92 19.05 0.19
N LEU A 172 2.85 19.76 -0.93
CA LEU A 172 1.94 19.44 -2.03
C LEU A 172 2.25 18.06 -2.63
N LEU A 173 3.53 17.74 -2.83
CA LEU A 173 3.96 16.43 -3.34
C LEU A 173 3.65 15.32 -2.33
N GLY A 174 3.91 15.54 -1.03
CA GLY A 174 3.63 14.56 0.01
C GLY A 174 2.13 14.27 0.20
N LEU A 175 1.30 15.32 0.20
CA LEU A 175 -0.16 15.17 0.20
C LEU A 175 -0.67 14.51 -1.08
N GLY A 176 -0.08 14.85 -2.25
CA GLY A 176 -0.33 14.16 -3.51
C GLY A 176 0.01 12.69 -3.43
N ALA A 177 1.14 12.33 -2.81
CA ALA A 177 1.50 10.93 -2.55
C ALA A 177 0.44 10.22 -1.70
N GLY A 178 0.01 10.82 -0.59
CA GLY A 178 -1.07 10.29 0.25
C GLY A 178 -2.40 10.13 -0.50
N PHE A 179 -2.76 11.12 -1.32
CA PHE A 179 -3.96 11.09 -2.14
C PHE A 179 -3.92 9.94 -3.17
N PHE A 180 -2.86 9.86 -3.97
CA PHE A 180 -2.72 8.81 -4.97
C PHE A 180 -2.61 7.41 -4.34
N TYR A 181 -1.93 7.28 -3.20
CA TYR A 181 -1.91 6.03 -2.44
C TYR A 181 -3.32 5.61 -1.99
N ALA A 182 -4.12 6.54 -1.48
CA ALA A 182 -5.50 6.28 -1.07
C ALA A 182 -6.38 5.78 -2.22
N LEU A 183 -6.13 6.26 -3.44
CA LEU A 183 -6.91 5.87 -4.62
C LEU A 183 -6.78 4.39 -4.99
N TYR A 184 -5.76 3.67 -4.51
CA TYR A 184 -5.70 2.23 -4.69
C TYR A 184 -6.90 1.52 -4.07
N SER A 185 -7.25 1.86 -2.83
CA SER A 185 -8.40 1.29 -2.13
C SER A 185 -9.72 1.67 -2.82
N ILE A 186 -9.80 2.88 -3.36
CA ILE A 186 -10.99 3.39 -4.04
C ILE A 186 -11.20 2.69 -5.39
N PHE A 187 -10.23 2.75 -6.30
CA PHE A 187 -10.33 2.09 -7.60
C PHE A 187 -10.38 0.58 -7.49
N GLY A 188 -9.62 0.00 -6.53
CA GLY A 188 -9.66 -1.42 -6.23
C GLY A 188 -11.06 -1.87 -5.82
N ARG A 189 -11.74 -1.10 -4.96
CA ARG A 189 -13.11 -1.39 -4.57
C ARG A 189 -14.09 -1.30 -5.73
N TYR A 190 -13.97 -0.31 -6.61
CA TYR A 190 -14.79 -0.25 -7.83
C TYR A 190 -14.60 -1.48 -8.72
N ALA A 191 -13.36 -1.95 -8.88
CA ALA A 191 -13.09 -3.17 -9.65
C ALA A 191 -13.70 -4.43 -8.98
N LEU A 192 -13.58 -4.54 -7.64
CA LEU A 192 -14.19 -5.63 -6.88
C LEU A 192 -15.73 -5.62 -7.00
N GLN A 193 -16.35 -4.44 -6.90
CA GLN A 193 -17.82 -4.28 -7.07
C GLN A 193 -18.28 -4.55 -8.50
N ALA A 194 -17.41 -4.34 -9.50
CA ALA A 194 -17.68 -4.72 -10.89
C ALA A 194 -17.61 -6.25 -11.13
N GLY A 195 -17.37 -7.04 -10.07
CA GLY A 195 -17.36 -8.51 -10.11
C GLY A 195 -16.01 -9.14 -10.39
N TYR A 196 -14.91 -8.37 -10.37
CA TYR A 196 -13.56 -8.92 -10.51
C TYR A 196 -13.07 -9.47 -9.18
N GLY A 197 -12.43 -10.65 -9.21
CA GLY A 197 -11.76 -11.20 -8.04
C GLY A 197 -10.51 -10.40 -7.66
N SER A 198 -10.12 -10.44 -6.38
CA SER A 198 -8.93 -9.73 -5.87
C SER A 198 -7.65 -10.03 -6.65
N MET A 199 -7.49 -11.26 -7.12
CA MET A 199 -6.35 -11.67 -7.96
C MET A 199 -6.33 -10.92 -9.29
N ALA A 200 -7.48 -10.81 -9.97
CA ALA A 200 -7.59 -10.07 -11.24
C ALA A 200 -7.29 -8.59 -11.03
N VAL A 201 -7.79 -7.98 -9.92
CA VAL A 201 -7.49 -6.59 -9.57
C VAL A 201 -5.99 -6.39 -9.43
N THR A 202 -5.30 -7.25 -8.68
CA THR A 202 -3.85 -7.13 -8.47
C THR A 202 -3.07 -7.34 -9.78
N VAL A 203 -3.41 -8.37 -10.57
CA VAL A 203 -2.73 -8.63 -11.86
C VAL A 203 -2.83 -7.40 -12.76
N TRP A 204 -4.04 -6.88 -12.97
CA TRP A 204 -4.25 -5.73 -13.87
C TRP A 204 -3.67 -4.43 -13.32
N THR A 205 -3.62 -4.25 -12.00
CA THR A 205 -2.87 -3.16 -11.39
C THR A 205 -1.42 -3.18 -11.86
N PHE A 206 -0.76 -4.34 -11.78
CA PHE A 206 0.64 -4.46 -12.20
C PHE A 206 0.83 -4.47 -13.71
N VAL A 207 -0.16 -4.85 -14.51
CA VAL A 207 -0.13 -4.63 -15.97
C VAL A 207 0.05 -3.14 -16.27
N PHE A 208 -0.76 -2.28 -15.65
CA PHE A 208 -0.67 -0.85 -15.87
C PHE A 208 0.52 -0.20 -15.14
N ALA A 209 0.79 -0.56 -13.89
CA ALA A 209 1.92 -0.01 -13.14
C ALA A 209 3.26 -0.45 -13.73
N GLY A 210 3.38 -1.74 -14.10
CA GLY A 210 4.57 -2.29 -14.74
C GLY A 210 4.85 -1.65 -16.09
N ALA A 211 3.84 -1.56 -16.97
CA ALA A 211 3.96 -0.87 -18.25
C ALA A 211 4.34 0.60 -18.08
N GLY A 212 3.68 1.31 -17.16
CA GLY A 212 3.97 2.72 -16.87
C GLY A 212 5.37 2.93 -16.27
N SER A 213 5.88 1.98 -15.50
CA SER A 213 7.22 2.09 -14.90
C SER A 213 8.35 2.01 -15.93
N LEU A 214 8.10 1.45 -17.12
CA LEU A 214 9.12 1.36 -18.18
C LEU A 214 9.62 2.72 -18.67
N PHE A 215 8.83 3.79 -18.48
CA PHE A 215 9.31 5.17 -18.76
C PHE A 215 10.49 5.60 -17.88
N PHE A 216 10.73 4.90 -16.76
CA PHE A 216 11.82 5.19 -15.82
C PHE A 216 12.97 4.19 -15.92
N ILE A 217 12.98 3.35 -16.95
CA ILE A 217 13.99 2.30 -17.13
C ILE A 217 15.38 2.92 -17.33
N ARG A 218 16.36 2.40 -16.61
CA ARG A 218 17.78 2.75 -16.73
C ARG A 218 18.57 1.47 -16.99
N PRO A 219 18.88 1.17 -18.26
CA PRO A 219 19.51 -0.11 -18.63
C PRO A 219 20.81 -0.39 -17.88
N ALA A 220 21.64 0.65 -17.68
CA ALA A 220 22.91 0.53 -16.95
C ALA A 220 22.73 0.06 -15.50
N GLU A 221 21.67 0.54 -14.82
CA GLU A 221 21.38 0.11 -13.44
C GLU A 221 20.75 -1.28 -13.42
N LEU A 222 19.93 -1.64 -14.41
CA LEU A 222 19.37 -2.99 -14.51
C LEU A 222 20.43 -4.07 -14.74
N ALA A 223 21.59 -3.72 -15.31
CA ALA A 223 22.72 -4.63 -15.42
C ALA A 223 23.24 -5.13 -14.04
N LEU A 224 22.96 -4.37 -12.96
CA LEU A 224 23.28 -4.77 -11.59
C LEU A 224 22.53 -6.06 -11.16
N LEU A 225 21.42 -6.39 -11.80
CA LEU A 225 20.70 -7.65 -11.59
C LEU A 225 21.54 -8.88 -11.97
N GLY A 226 22.60 -8.73 -12.75
CA GLY A 226 23.59 -9.78 -13.02
C GLY A 226 24.39 -10.19 -11.77
N ARG A 227 24.39 -9.39 -10.69
CA ARG A 227 25.02 -9.74 -9.41
C ARG A 227 24.04 -10.59 -8.59
N PRO A 228 24.41 -11.81 -8.13
CA PRO A 228 23.47 -12.71 -7.43
C PRO A 228 22.81 -12.08 -6.20
N SER A 229 23.55 -11.27 -5.42
CA SER A 229 23.02 -10.56 -4.24
C SER A 229 21.92 -9.54 -4.63
N MET A 230 22.16 -8.77 -5.69
CA MET A 230 21.19 -7.78 -6.18
C MET A 230 19.95 -8.45 -6.78
N ALA A 231 20.13 -9.55 -7.51
CA ALA A 231 19.03 -10.34 -8.02
C ALA A 231 18.17 -10.93 -6.90
N LEU A 232 18.78 -11.48 -5.84
CA LEU A 232 18.08 -12.04 -4.69
C LEU A 232 17.30 -10.97 -3.92
N LEU A 233 17.91 -9.80 -3.66
CA LEU A 233 17.25 -8.66 -3.02
C LEU A 233 16.08 -8.14 -3.86
N SER A 234 16.26 -8.05 -5.19
CA SER A 234 15.20 -7.65 -6.13
C SER A 234 14.05 -8.65 -6.14
N LEU A 235 14.36 -9.95 -6.13
CA LEU A 235 13.35 -11.01 -6.02
C LEU A 235 12.59 -10.93 -4.70
N GLY A 236 13.29 -10.70 -3.58
CA GLY A 236 12.67 -10.48 -2.27
C GLY A 236 11.74 -9.27 -2.28
N LEU A 237 12.17 -8.14 -2.85
CA LEU A 237 11.34 -6.94 -3.01
C LEU A 237 10.08 -7.24 -3.84
N VAL A 238 10.23 -7.96 -4.95
CA VAL A 238 9.12 -8.30 -5.85
C VAL A 238 8.14 -9.26 -5.17
N VAL A 239 8.61 -10.34 -4.58
CA VAL A 239 7.72 -11.38 -4.04
C VAL A 239 7.17 -10.98 -2.68
N ILE A 240 8.06 -10.63 -1.74
CA ILE A 240 7.70 -10.43 -0.32
C ILE A 240 7.03 -9.07 -0.11
N SER A 241 7.59 -8.00 -0.67
CA SER A 241 7.12 -6.65 -0.37
C SER A 241 6.34 -5.98 -1.51
N THR A 242 6.03 -6.73 -2.58
CA THR A 242 5.19 -6.23 -3.67
C THR A 242 4.05 -7.20 -3.98
N VAL A 243 4.29 -8.35 -4.57
CA VAL A 243 3.22 -9.25 -5.03
C VAL A 243 2.37 -9.76 -3.87
N ALA A 244 3.00 -10.31 -2.83
CA ALA A 244 2.29 -10.89 -1.70
C ALA A 244 1.41 -9.86 -0.95
N PRO A 245 1.89 -8.67 -0.57
CA PRO A 245 1.06 -7.71 0.15
C PRO A 245 -0.10 -7.16 -0.68
N TYR A 246 0.09 -6.93 -1.99
CA TYR A 246 -1.02 -6.48 -2.84
C TYR A 246 -2.09 -7.55 -3.00
N LEU A 247 -1.73 -8.84 -3.14
CA LEU A 247 -2.68 -9.94 -3.17
C LEU A 247 -3.45 -10.04 -1.83
N LEU A 248 -2.75 -9.97 -0.72
CA LEU A 248 -3.32 -10.06 0.62
C LEU A 248 -4.22 -8.86 0.93
N TYR A 249 -3.73 -7.64 0.71
CA TYR A 249 -4.51 -6.43 0.98
C TYR A 249 -5.78 -6.39 0.13
N THR A 250 -5.69 -6.69 -1.17
CA THR A 250 -6.86 -6.69 -2.06
C THR A 250 -7.85 -7.81 -1.71
N ALA A 251 -7.34 -8.97 -1.24
CA ALA A 251 -8.20 -10.04 -0.72
C ALA A 251 -8.96 -9.58 0.53
N GLY A 252 -8.32 -8.89 1.46
CA GLY A 252 -8.98 -8.30 2.61
C GLY A 252 -9.96 -7.18 2.23
N LEU A 253 -9.57 -6.28 1.32
CA LEU A 253 -10.39 -5.18 0.82
C LEU A 253 -11.70 -5.66 0.15
N SER A 254 -11.72 -6.88 -0.38
CA SER A 254 -12.94 -7.47 -0.96
C SER A 254 -14.02 -7.79 0.08
N ARG A 255 -13.69 -7.79 1.37
CA ARG A 255 -14.59 -8.21 2.48
C ARG A 255 -14.69 -7.19 3.61
N VAL A 256 -13.82 -6.18 3.62
CA VAL A 256 -13.76 -5.15 4.67
C VAL A 256 -14.03 -3.78 4.04
N GLU A 257 -14.64 -2.89 4.79
CA GLU A 257 -14.82 -1.49 4.38
C GLU A 257 -13.48 -0.85 4.07
N SER A 258 -13.43 -0.04 2.99
CA SER A 258 -12.18 0.58 2.52
C SER A 258 -11.53 1.45 3.60
N GLY A 259 -12.33 2.20 4.36
CA GLY A 259 -11.84 3.02 5.46
C GLY A 259 -11.16 2.20 6.55
N LYS A 260 -11.80 1.08 6.99
CA LYS A 260 -11.20 0.18 7.99
C LYS A 260 -9.92 -0.48 7.46
N ALA A 261 -9.94 -0.98 6.22
CA ALA A 261 -8.79 -1.61 5.59
C ALA A 261 -7.59 -0.67 5.53
N SER A 262 -7.82 0.59 5.16
CA SER A 262 -6.76 1.60 5.07
C SER A 262 -6.18 1.98 6.44
N ILE A 263 -7.01 2.14 7.48
CA ILE A 263 -6.50 2.39 8.85
C ILE A 263 -5.68 1.19 9.36
N MET A 264 -6.13 -0.05 9.11
CA MET A 264 -5.39 -1.25 9.48
C MET A 264 -4.03 -1.35 8.76
N ALA A 265 -3.94 -0.83 7.53
CA ALA A 265 -2.68 -0.77 6.78
C ALA A 265 -1.65 0.17 7.44
N SER A 266 -2.04 1.05 8.36
CA SER A 266 -1.10 1.85 9.16
C SER A 266 -0.21 1.01 10.10
N LEU A 267 -0.33 -0.31 10.12
CA LEU A 267 0.66 -1.22 10.72
C LEU A 267 2.01 -1.19 9.97
N GLU A 268 2.02 -0.80 8.72
CA GLU A 268 3.23 -0.70 7.88
C GLU A 268 4.40 0.04 8.55
N PRO A 269 4.27 1.29 9.04
CA PRO A 269 5.38 2.01 9.68
C PRO A 269 5.84 1.39 11.00
N VAL A 270 4.98 0.67 11.70
CA VAL A 270 5.37 -0.09 12.91
C VAL A 270 6.36 -1.19 12.54
N VAL A 271 6.04 -1.99 11.53
CA VAL A 271 6.93 -3.06 11.06
C VAL A 271 8.21 -2.48 10.48
N ALA A 272 8.13 -1.38 9.71
CA ALA A 272 9.31 -0.70 9.18
C ALA A 272 10.26 -0.23 10.29
N SER A 273 9.71 0.35 11.38
CA SER A 273 10.50 0.75 12.55
C SER A 273 11.13 -0.43 13.26
N LEU A 274 10.38 -1.53 13.46
CA LEU A 274 10.94 -2.75 14.07
C LEU A 274 12.10 -3.33 13.25
N ILE A 275 11.99 -3.30 11.93
CA ILE A 275 13.10 -3.72 11.04
C ILE A 275 14.28 -2.76 11.15
N GLY A 276 14.05 -1.44 11.25
CA GLY A 276 15.10 -0.46 11.53
C GLY A 276 15.91 -0.82 12.78
N VAL A 277 15.22 -1.15 13.87
CA VAL A 277 15.84 -1.55 15.13
C VAL A 277 16.54 -2.92 15.03
N LEU A 278 15.82 -3.97 14.58
CA LEU A 278 16.28 -5.34 14.65
C LEU A 278 17.35 -5.69 13.60
N VAL A 279 17.27 -5.09 12.42
CA VAL A 279 18.17 -5.42 11.30
C VAL A 279 19.26 -4.37 11.11
N PHE A 280 18.92 -3.09 11.30
CA PHE A 280 19.85 -1.99 11.07
C PHE A 280 20.45 -1.43 12.36
N GLY A 281 20.05 -1.92 13.54
CA GLY A 281 20.57 -1.48 14.84
C GLY A 281 20.19 -0.03 15.18
N GLU A 282 19.10 0.49 14.61
CA GLU A 282 18.65 1.85 14.89
C GLU A 282 18.14 1.96 16.33
N PRO A 283 18.50 3.05 17.07
CA PRO A 283 18.03 3.21 18.44
C PRO A 283 16.51 3.41 18.50
N ILE A 284 15.84 2.71 19.40
CA ILE A 284 14.42 2.93 19.67
C ILE A 284 14.28 4.05 20.69
N SER A 285 13.57 5.13 20.33
CA SER A 285 13.22 6.19 21.26
C SER A 285 11.94 5.86 22.03
N LEU A 286 11.74 6.46 23.20
CA LEU A 286 10.49 6.36 23.95
C LEU A 286 9.30 6.82 23.09
N LEU A 287 9.50 7.83 22.26
CA LEU A 287 8.48 8.36 21.35
C LEU A 287 8.11 7.35 20.27
N THR A 288 9.12 6.67 19.70
CA THR A 288 8.88 5.57 18.73
C THR A 288 8.09 4.43 19.39
N GLY A 289 8.48 4.03 20.62
CA GLY A 289 7.73 3.02 21.38
C GLY A 289 6.28 3.41 21.66
N ALA A 290 6.03 4.65 22.09
CA ALA A 290 4.68 5.18 22.29
C ALA A 290 3.89 5.20 20.97
N GLY A 291 4.53 5.59 19.87
CA GLY A 291 3.93 5.59 18.54
C GLY A 291 3.48 4.20 18.08
N ILE A 292 4.31 3.19 18.29
CA ILE A 292 3.97 1.79 18.03
C ILE A 292 2.71 1.37 18.81
N LEU A 293 2.65 1.69 20.11
CA LEU A 293 1.48 1.38 20.94
C LEU A 293 0.22 2.11 20.46
N CYS A 294 0.32 3.38 20.05
CA CYS A 294 -0.79 4.14 19.48
C CYS A 294 -1.33 3.48 18.19
N VAL A 295 -0.46 3.08 17.26
CA VAL A 295 -0.90 2.39 16.02
C VAL A 295 -1.58 1.07 16.35
N LEU A 296 -0.99 0.25 17.22
CA LEU A 296 -1.56 -1.04 17.61
C LEU A 296 -2.92 -0.88 18.31
N ALA A 297 -3.06 0.12 19.18
CA ALA A 297 -4.34 0.46 19.83
C ALA A 297 -5.38 0.93 18.80
N GLY A 298 -5.01 1.78 17.84
CA GLY A 298 -5.89 2.23 16.77
C GLY A 298 -6.39 1.06 15.90
N VAL A 299 -5.51 0.15 15.51
CA VAL A 299 -5.89 -1.06 14.77
C VAL A 299 -6.80 -1.97 15.61
N TRP A 300 -6.54 -2.09 16.91
CA TRP A 300 -7.32 -2.93 17.82
C TRP A 300 -8.75 -2.42 18.02
N ILE A 301 -8.97 -1.11 18.10
CA ILE A 301 -10.29 -0.47 18.26
C ILE A 301 -11.23 -0.79 17.07
N LEU A 302 -10.68 -1.08 15.89
CA LEU A 302 -11.48 -1.37 14.69
C LEU A 302 -12.08 -2.80 14.68
N LYS A 303 -11.69 -3.63 15.62
CA LYS A 303 -12.33 -4.93 15.83
C LYS A 303 -13.76 -4.71 16.33
#